data_abe7fe703250a5b62c7a7d8adeb27244
#
_entry.id   abe7fe703250a5b62c7a7d8adeb27244
#
_cell.length_a   1.000
_cell.length_b   1.000
_cell.length_c   1.000
_cell.angle_alpha   90.00
_cell.angle_beta   90.00
_cell.angle_gamma   90.00
#
_symmetry.space_group_name_H-M   'P 1'
#
loop_
_entity.id
_entity.type
_entity.pdbx_description
1 polymer ?
#
loop_
_entity_poly.entity_id
_entity_poly.type
_entity_poly.pdbx_seq_one_letter_code
_entity_poly.pdbx_strand_id
1 'polypeptide(L)'
;SAWVYPTADTGVIFSRANEGDQGEVGWGLYLEDGKIRLSLSTRTLDDGVAAETIQAIQLNRWQHITATCDGSKTPGGMRVYVDGDSIELVGLLDLVGNRLPQRYPLRIGASGSSKLNFQGNLDDVRIYGRVLSSEEVAVVATAETISEIARVDSSSRSQAQSDKLRLSFLNQYAAPEIRAAYKEVLI
;
A
#
# COMPACT_ATOMS: atom_id res chain seq x y z
N SER A 1 -0.27 -0.03 3.04
CA SER A 1 -0.78 1.31 2.73
C SER A 1 -0.09 2.36 3.59
N ALA A 2 -0.12 3.58 3.14
CA ALA A 2 0.38 4.74 3.88
C ALA A 2 -0.23 6.04 3.35
N TRP A 3 -0.35 7.06 4.20
CA TRP A 3 -0.43 8.44 3.75
C TRP A 3 0.96 8.95 3.41
N VAL A 4 1.10 9.59 2.25
CA VAL A 4 2.38 10.10 1.75
C VAL A 4 2.25 11.58 1.35
N TYR A 5 3.25 12.38 1.72
CA TYR A 5 3.40 13.76 1.29
C TYR A 5 4.82 13.90 0.69
N PRO A 6 5.02 13.57 -0.58
CA PRO A 6 6.34 13.61 -1.20
C PRO A 6 6.75 15.06 -1.53
N THR A 7 7.98 15.40 -1.23
CA THR A 7 8.59 16.68 -1.61
C THR A 7 9.62 16.52 -2.73
N ALA A 8 9.94 15.27 -3.11
CA ALA A 8 10.75 14.90 -4.26
C ALA A 8 10.06 13.78 -5.02
N ASP A 9 10.40 13.62 -6.28
CA ASP A 9 9.81 12.64 -7.19
C ASP A 9 10.44 11.25 -7.10
N THR A 10 11.45 11.08 -6.26
CA THR A 10 12.18 9.83 -6.09
C THR A 10 12.42 9.54 -4.61
N GLY A 11 12.23 8.28 -4.21
CA GLY A 11 12.48 7.83 -2.84
C GLY A 11 11.80 6.50 -2.51
N VAL A 12 12.09 5.97 -1.33
CA VAL A 12 11.52 4.70 -0.85
C VAL A 12 10.44 4.98 0.17
N ILE A 13 9.19 4.61 -0.12
CA ILE A 13 8.08 4.76 0.82
C ILE A 13 8.23 3.72 1.94
N PHE A 14 8.40 2.45 1.60
CA PHE A 14 8.83 1.41 2.52
C PHE A 14 9.50 0.26 1.76
N SER A 15 10.40 -0.45 2.44
CA SER A 15 11.06 -1.62 1.86
C SER A 15 11.34 -2.69 2.90
N ARG A 16 11.38 -3.93 2.46
CA ARG A 16 11.99 -5.06 3.16
C ARG A 16 12.99 -5.71 2.22
N ALA A 17 14.01 -4.97 1.95
CA ALA A 17 15.02 -5.30 0.96
C ALA A 17 16.40 -4.90 1.42
N ASN A 18 17.43 -5.42 0.78
CA ASN A 18 18.81 -5.00 0.94
C ASN A 18 19.44 -4.83 -0.44
N GLU A 19 20.29 -3.83 -0.55
CA GLU A 19 21.11 -3.64 -1.74
C GLU A 19 22.27 -4.63 -1.69
N GLY A 20 22.29 -5.56 -2.67
CA GLY A 20 23.41 -6.44 -2.91
C GLY A 20 24.31 -5.90 -4.03
N ASP A 21 25.41 -6.60 -4.31
CA ASP A 21 26.35 -6.22 -5.40
C ASP A 21 25.69 -6.17 -6.77
N GLN A 22 24.52 -6.81 -6.90
CA GLN A 22 23.73 -6.89 -8.14
C GLN A 22 22.36 -6.22 -8.01
N GLY A 23 22.20 -5.23 -7.10
CA GLY A 23 21.03 -4.43 -6.86
C GLY A 23 20.14 -4.91 -5.72
N GLU A 24 18.88 -4.48 -5.69
CA GLU A 24 18.01 -4.66 -4.55
C GLU A 24 17.35 -6.05 -4.54
N VAL A 25 17.45 -6.73 -3.41
CA VAL A 25 16.86 -8.06 -3.16
C VAL A 25 15.86 -7.96 -2.02
N GLY A 26 14.61 -8.32 -2.27
CA GLY A 26 13.51 -8.20 -1.31
C GLY A 26 12.26 -7.64 -1.97
N TRP A 27 11.51 -6.82 -1.27
CA TRP A 27 10.33 -6.15 -1.80
C TRP A 27 10.22 -4.73 -1.25
N GLY A 28 9.56 -3.87 -2.01
CA GLY A 28 9.34 -2.49 -1.58
C GLY A 28 8.36 -1.74 -2.45
N LEU A 29 7.99 -0.59 -1.93
CA LEU A 29 7.18 0.41 -2.60
C LEU A 29 8.02 1.68 -2.73
N TYR A 30 8.17 2.13 -3.94
CA TYR A 30 9.09 3.20 -4.33
C TYR A 30 8.34 4.31 -5.03
N LEU A 31 8.90 5.50 -4.96
CA LEU A 31 8.58 6.62 -5.82
C LEU A 31 9.74 6.79 -6.80
N GLU A 32 9.49 6.67 -8.09
CA GLU A 32 10.48 6.83 -9.16
C GLU A 32 9.89 7.73 -10.25
N ASP A 33 10.53 8.87 -10.50
CA ASP A 33 10.04 9.89 -11.45
C ASP A 33 8.56 10.29 -11.18
N GLY A 34 8.20 10.39 -9.90
CA GLY A 34 6.84 10.67 -9.44
C GLY A 34 5.86 9.50 -9.54
N LYS A 35 6.23 8.35 -10.07
CA LYS A 35 5.38 7.17 -10.19
C LYS A 35 5.56 6.21 -9.02
N ILE A 36 4.51 5.52 -8.67
CA ILE A 36 4.56 4.48 -7.63
C ILE A 36 4.97 3.16 -8.28
N ARG A 37 6.09 2.61 -7.82
CA ARG A 37 6.59 1.31 -8.25
C ARG A 37 6.52 0.30 -7.10
N LEU A 38 5.89 -0.84 -7.37
CA LEU A 38 5.92 -2.02 -6.51
C LEU A 38 6.90 -3.03 -7.11
N SER A 39 7.87 -3.47 -6.32
CA SER A 39 8.90 -4.41 -6.76
C SER A 39 9.10 -5.53 -5.75
N LEU A 40 9.24 -6.75 -6.26
CA LEU A 40 9.62 -7.95 -5.52
C LEU A 40 10.75 -8.63 -6.28
N SER A 41 11.94 -8.74 -5.69
CA SER A 41 13.11 -9.32 -6.35
C SER A 41 13.82 -10.33 -5.47
N THR A 42 14.24 -11.45 -6.05
CA THR A 42 15.12 -12.43 -5.42
C THR A 42 16.57 -12.30 -5.92
N ARG A 43 16.73 -11.77 -7.14
CA ARG A 43 17.96 -11.30 -7.76
C ARG A 43 17.63 -10.14 -8.69
N THR A 44 18.45 -9.14 -8.71
CA THR A 44 18.11 -7.80 -9.20
C THR A 44 17.70 -7.68 -10.65
N LEU A 45 18.27 -8.43 -11.54
CA LEU A 45 18.06 -8.21 -12.99
C LEU A 45 17.33 -9.35 -13.71
N ASP A 46 17.26 -10.52 -13.10
CA ASP A 46 16.82 -11.73 -13.77
C ASP A 46 15.85 -12.62 -12.96
N ASP A 47 15.47 -12.20 -11.75
CA ASP A 47 14.52 -12.95 -10.93
C ASP A 47 13.70 -12.00 -10.02
N GLY A 48 12.68 -11.41 -10.59
CA GLY A 48 11.81 -10.47 -9.90
C GLY A 48 10.50 -10.22 -10.63
N VAL A 49 9.60 -9.52 -9.96
CA VAL A 49 8.39 -8.97 -10.54
C VAL A 49 8.28 -7.50 -10.12
N ALA A 50 7.96 -6.64 -11.07
CA ALA A 50 7.78 -5.22 -10.80
C ALA A 50 6.70 -4.62 -11.72
N ALA A 51 5.97 -3.67 -11.16
CA ALA A 51 5.02 -2.85 -11.90
C ALA A 51 5.06 -1.41 -11.36
N GLU A 52 4.76 -0.46 -12.22
CA GLU A 52 4.66 0.95 -11.84
C GLU A 52 3.37 1.59 -12.34
N THR A 53 2.93 2.67 -11.72
CA THR A 53 1.79 3.45 -12.20
C THR A 53 2.13 4.14 -13.51
N ILE A 54 1.18 4.20 -14.44
CA ILE A 54 1.35 4.96 -15.70
C ILE A 54 1.47 6.46 -15.38
N GLN A 55 0.66 6.93 -14.42
CA GLN A 55 0.64 8.34 -14.01
C GLN A 55 1.47 8.57 -12.75
N ALA A 56 2.10 9.75 -12.69
CA ALA A 56 2.78 10.24 -11.50
C ALA A 56 1.77 10.70 -10.45
N ILE A 57 2.13 10.53 -9.17
CA ILE A 57 1.40 11.14 -8.06
C ILE A 57 1.79 12.62 -7.91
N GLN A 58 1.01 13.37 -7.16
CA GLN A 58 1.27 14.80 -6.96
C GLN A 58 2.32 15.01 -5.86
N LEU A 59 3.28 15.88 -6.12
CA LEU A 59 4.21 16.35 -5.10
C LEU A 59 3.55 17.43 -4.21
N ASN A 60 4.06 17.57 -2.99
CA ASN A 60 3.63 18.57 -2.01
C ASN A 60 2.12 18.49 -1.67
N ARG A 61 1.57 17.29 -1.69
CA ARG A 61 0.19 17.00 -1.31
C ARG A 61 0.11 15.67 -0.57
N TRP A 62 -0.71 15.60 0.48
CA TRP A 62 -1.08 14.34 1.10
C TRP A 62 -1.94 13.50 0.16
N GLN A 63 -1.55 12.25 -0.03
CA GLN A 63 -2.29 11.24 -0.79
C GLN A 63 -2.18 9.90 -0.09
N HIS A 64 -3.23 9.13 -0.11
CA HIS A 64 -3.21 7.77 0.43
C HIS A 64 -2.78 6.79 -0.65
N ILE A 65 -1.71 6.04 -0.41
CA ILE A 65 -1.22 5.00 -1.33
C ILE A 65 -1.48 3.63 -0.71
N THR A 66 -2.16 2.76 -1.47
CA THR A 66 -2.26 1.34 -1.15
C THR A 66 -1.69 0.52 -2.29
N ALA A 67 -0.83 -0.43 -1.98
CA ALA A 67 -0.34 -1.43 -2.93
C ALA A 67 -0.73 -2.83 -2.45
N THR A 68 -1.23 -3.66 -3.35
CA THR A 68 -1.58 -5.06 -3.06
C THR A 68 -0.85 -6.00 -4.02
N CYS A 69 -0.56 -7.22 -3.52
CA CYS A 69 0.00 -8.30 -4.32
C CYS A 69 -0.69 -9.60 -3.90
N ASP A 70 -1.27 -10.32 -4.86
CA ASP A 70 -2.04 -11.54 -4.62
C ASP A 70 -1.19 -12.81 -4.46
N GLY A 71 0.13 -12.69 -4.59
CA GLY A 71 1.07 -13.79 -4.50
C GLY A 71 1.23 -14.60 -5.80
N SER A 72 0.57 -14.23 -6.89
CA SER A 72 0.71 -14.88 -8.21
C SER A 72 2.11 -14.73 -8.79
N LYS A 73 2.91 -13.80 -8.26
CA LYS A 73 4.26 -13.47 -8.73
C LYS A 73 4.29 -12.97 -10.18
N THR A 74 3.23 -12.32 -10.61
CA THR A 74 3.15 -11.67 -11.92
C THR A 74 2.74 -10.20 -11.72
N PRO A 75 3.08 -9.29 -12.66
CA PRO A 75 2.60 -7.92 -12.61
C PRO A 75 1.06 -7.81 -12.60
N GLY A 76 0.38 -8.77 -13.24
CA GLY A 76 -1.08 -8.85 -13.26
C GLY A 76 -1.72 -9.06 -11.88
N GLY A 77 -0.98 -9.61 -10.90
CA GLY A 77 -1.42 -9.78 -9.52
C GLY A 77 -1.12 -8.58 -8.61
N MET A 78 -0.55 -7.52 -9.16
CA MET A 78 -0.27 -6.27 -8.44
C MET A 78 -1.34 -5.23 -8.70
N ARG A 79 -1.67 -4.44 -7.69
CA ARG A 79 -2.56 -3.27 -7.80
C ARG A 79 -1.98 -2.13 -6.96
N VAL A 80 -2.14 -0.92 -7.47
CA VAL A 80 -1.86 0.32 -6.73
C VAL A 80 -3.11 1.18 -6.76
N TYR A 81 -3.39 1.81 -5.62
CA TYR A 81 -4.50 2.73 -5.44
C TYR A 81 -3.96 4.05 -4.91
N VAL A 82 -4.48 5.13 -5.42
CA VAL A 82 -4.20 6.51 -4.96
C VAL A 82 -5.52 7.12 -4.50
N ASP A 83 -5.57 7.58 -3.25
CA ASP A 83 -6.77 8.16 -2.61
C ASP A 83 -8.00 7.23 -2.68
N GLY A 84 -7.78 5.90 -2.70
CA GLY A 84 -8.82 4.88 -2.80
C GLY A 84 -9.15 4.40 -4.22
N ASP A 85 -8.73 5.12 -5.25
CA ASP A 85 -8.98 4.80 -6.65
C ASP A 85 -7.86 3.93 -7.25
N SER A 86 -8.24 2.88 -7.97
CA SER A 86 -7.29 2.01 -8.66
C SER A 86 -6.61 2.73 -9.82
N ILE A 87 -5.28 2.68 -9.85
CA ILE A 87 -4.46 3.28 -10.90
C ILE A 87 -3.96 2.18 -11.83
N GLU A 88 -3.94 2.48 -13.13
CA GLU A 88 -3.40 1.57 -14.14
C GLU A 88 -1.89 1.41 -13.99
N LEU A 89 -1.43 0.15 -14.11
CA LEU A 89 -0.03 -0.23 -13.98
C LEU A 89 0.54 -0.73 -15.31
N VAL A 90 1.81 -0.45 -15.54
CA VAL A 90 2.61 -1.12 -16.55
C VAL A 90 3.58 -2.11 -15.87
N GLY A 91 3.63 -3.33 -16.36
CA GLY A 91 4.61 -4.33 -15.91
C GLY A 91 6.00 -3.98 -16.40
N LEU A 92 6.98 -3.98 -15.50
CA LEU A 92 8.38 -3.70 -15.81
C LEU A 92 9.22 -4.97 -15.83
N LEU A 93 8.90 -5.94 -14.99
CA LEU A 93 9.63 -7.18 -14.85
C LEU A 93 8.65 -8.32 -14.51
N ASP A 94 8.78 -9.47 -15.17
CA ASP A 94 7.95 -10.68 -14.96
C ASP A 94 8.81 -11.93 -15.07
N LEU A 95 9.73 -12.12 -14.13
CA LEU A 95 10.75 -13.17 -14.16
C LEU A 95 10.97 -13.82 -12.79
N VAL A 96 9.92 -13.98 -11.95
CA VAL A 96 10.09 -14.57 -10.61
C VAL A 96 10.07 -16.09 -10.63
N GLY A 97 11.22 -16.72 -10.38
CA GLY A 97 11.37 -18.17 -10.20
C GLY A 97 11.52 -18.63 -8.75
N ASN A 98 12.09 -17.82 -7.88
CA ASN A 98 12.50 -18.21 -6.53
C ASN A 98 11.62 -17.63 -5.41
N ARG A 99 11.87 -18.06 -4.17
CA ARG A 99 11.24 -17.50 -2.97
C ARG A 99 11.91 -16.20 -2.57
N LEU A 100 11.12 -15.19 -2.26
CA LEU A 100 11.61 -13.92 -1.70
C LEU A 100 12.34 -14.15 -0.36
N PRO A 101 13.52 -13.55 -0.17
CA PRO A 101 14.23 -13.63 1.11
C PRO A 101 13.48 -12.83 2.18
N GLN A 102 13.23 -13.45 3.32
CA GLN A 102 12.50 -12.83 4.45
C GLN A 102 13.43 -12.27 5.55
N ARG A 103 14.74 -12.30 5.33
CA ARG A 103 15.76 -11.99 6.36
C ARG A 103 16.00 -10.49 6.58
N TYR A 104 15.51 -9.64 5.72
CA TYR A 104 15.77 -8.21 5.82
C TYR A 104 14.77 -7.51 6.74
N PRO A 105 15.19 -6.47 7.50
CA PRO A 105 14.27 -5.67 8.29
C PRO A 105 13.35 -4.85 7.39
N LEU A 106 12.12 -4.62 7.86
CA LEU A 106 11.24 -3.64 7.27
C LEU A 106 11.77 -2.24 7.60
N ARG A 107 11.83 -1.37 6.60
CA ARG A 107 12.22 0.03 6.71
C ARG A 107 11.09 0.90 6.17
N ILE A 108 10.87 2.03 6.82
CA ILE A 108 9.90 3.05 6.42
C ILE A 108 10.69 4.29 6.02
N GLY A 109 10.42 4.84 4.84
CA GLY A 109 11.10 6.01 4.30
C GLY A 109 12.55 5.76 3.88
N ALA A 110 12.99 4.49 3.82
CA ALA A 110 14.38 4.15 3.51
C ALA A 110 14.51 2.80 2.81
N SER A 111 15.59 2.62 2.06
CA SER A 111 16.05 1.34 1.51
C SER A 111 17.14 0.70 2.39
N GLY A 112 17.65 -0.46 1.93
CA GLY A 112 18.85 -1.09 2.50
C GLY A 112 20.14 -0.32 2.20
N SER A 113 20.09 0.61 1.22
CA SER A 113 21.18 1.55 0.92
C SER A 113 20.82 2.95 1.42
N SER A 114 21.83 3.76 1.73
CA SER A 114 21.63 5.15 2.17
C SER A 114 21.25 6.12 1.04
N LYS A 115 21.08 5.63 -0.19
CA LYS A 115 21.00 6.48 -1.39
C LYS A 115 19.59 6.92 -1.80
N LEU A 116 18.53 6.23 -1.33
CA LEU A 116 17.15 6.45 -1.79
C LEU A 116 16.20 6.62 -0.62
N ASN A 117 16.46 7.57 0.26
CA ASN A 117 15.53 7.90 1.33
C ASN A 117 14.35 8.71 0.78
N PHE A 118 13.16 8.44 1.31
CA PHE A 118 11.98 9.24 1.02
C PHE A 118 12.17 10.68 1.51
N GLN A 119 11.84 11.63 0.67
CA GLN A 119 11.83 13.05 1.03
C GLN A 119 10.37 13.51 1.16
N GLY A 120 9.99 13.94 2.34
CA GLY A 120 8.63 14.31 2.66
C GLY A 120 8.15 13.72 3.99
N ASN A 121 6.83 13.58 4.13
CA ASN A 121 6.21 13.02 5.33
C ASN A 121 5.47 11.72 5.00
N LEU A 122 5.50 10.78 5.94
CA LEU A 122 4.76 9.52 5.90
C LEU A 122 3.92 9.42 7.18
N ASP A 123 2.68 8.98 7.05
CA ASP A 123 1.79 8.76 8.17
C ASP A 123 0.97 7.49 7.96
N ASP A 124 0.44 6.94 9.05
CA ASP A 124 -0.48 5.80 9.09
C ASP A 124 -0.03 4.60 8.22
N VAL A 125 1.25 4.23 8.34
CA VAL A 125 1.82 3.10 7.59
C VAL A 125 1.25 1.79 8.12
N ARG A 126 0.59 1.02 7.24
CA ARG A 126 -0.06 -0.26 7.58
C ARG A 126 0.38 -1.37 6.63
N ILE A 127 0.61 -2.55 7.19
CA ILE A 127 0.93 -3.78 6.44
C ILE A 127 -0.10 -4.85 6.78
N TYR A 128 -0.63 -5.48 5.76
CA TYR A 128 -1.68 -6.49 5.85
C TYR A 128 -1.12 -7.84 5.43
N GLY A 129 -1.56 -8.91 6.10
CA GLY A 129 -1.24 -10.29 5.74
C GLY A 129 -2.11 -10.87 4.60
N ARG A 130 -2.94 -10.05 3.98
CA ARG A 130 -3.85 -10.41 2.90
C ARG A 130 -4.04 -9.27 1.91
N VAL A 131 -4.59 -9.59 0.76
CA VAL A 131 -5.06 -8.57 -0.19
C VAL A 131 -6.30 -7.86 0.37
N LEU A 132 -6.31 -6.54 0.32
CA LEU A 132 -7.50 -5.75 0.60
C LEU A 132 -8.39 -5.69 -0.64
N SER A 133 -9.70 -5.75 -0.44
CA SER A 133 -10.65 -5.45 -1.53
C SER A 133 -10.64 -3.94 -1.87
N SER A 134 -11.20 -3.58 -3.02
CA SER A 134 -11.32 -2.17 -3.41
C SER A 134 -12.14 -1.34 -2.42
N GLU A 135 -13.18 -1.92 -1.83
CA GLU A 135 -14.01 -1.29 -0.81
C GLU A 135 -13.22 -1.06 0.48
N GLU A 136 -12.42 -2.05 0.90
CA GLU A 136 -11.54 -1.91 2.06
C GLU A 136 -10.46 -0.85 1.82
N VAL A 137 -9.91 -0.79 0.60
CA VAL A 137 -8.94 0.26 0.22
C VAL A 137 -9.59 1.65 0.30
N ALA A 138 -10.81 1.81 -0.21
CA ALA A 138 -11.54 3.08 -0.11
C ALA A 138 -11.77 3.50 1.36
N VAL A 139 -12.09 2.54 2.23
CA VAL A 139 -12.26 2.80 3.67
C VAL A 139 -10.95 3.26 4.32
N VAL A 140 -9.82 2.60 4.06
CA VAL A 140 -8.54 3.00 4.68
C VAL A 140 -7.99 4.30 4.10
N ALA A 141 -8.34 4.63 2.87
CA ALA A 141 -8.03 5.91 2.23
C ALA A 141 -8.93 7.08 2.68
N THR A 142 -10.02 6.81 3.39
CA THR A 142 -10.91 7.85 3.92
C THR A 142 -10.20 8.61 5.06
N ALA A 143 -9.86 9.88 4.85
CA ALA A 143 -9.11 10.68 5.82
C ALA A 143 -9.92 11.05 7.06
N GLU A 144 -11.22 11.33 6.88
CA GLU A 144 -12.08 11.84 7.95
C GLU A 144 -12.19 10.85 9.10
N THR A 145 -12.17 11.39 10.31
CA THR A 145 -12.37 10.61 11.52
C THR A 145 -13.81 10.11 11.65
N ILE A 146 -14.02 9.08 12.47
CA ILE A 146 -15.35 8.54 12.76
C ILE A 146 -16.29 9.65 13.27
N SER A 147 -15.79 10.57 14.10
CA SER A 147 -16.58 11.67 14.66
C SER A 147 -16.97 12.72 13.60
N GLU A 148 -16.10 12.99 12.65
CA GLU A 148 -16.40 13.88 11.52
C GLU A 148 -17.44 13.26 10.60
N ILE A 149 -17.26 12.01 10.21
CA ILE A 149 -18.22 11.29 9.36
C ILE A 149 -19.60 11.18 10.05
N ALA A 150 -19.63 10.95 11.35
CA ALA A 150 -20.89 10.84 12.09
C ALA A 150 -21.73 12.13 12.08
N ARG A 151 -21.09 13.31 11.89
CA ARG A 151 -21.78 14.60 11.77
C ARG A 151 -22.33 14.89 10.39
N VAL A 152 -21.88 14.16 9.37
CA VAL A 152 -22.39 14.27 8.00
C VAL A 152 -23.75 13.58 7.96
N ASP A 153 -24.73 14.20 7.26
CA ASP A 153 -26.03 13.56 7.04
C ASP A 153 -25.84 12.22 6.31
N SER A 154 -26.61 11.20 6.72
CA SER A 154 -26.45 9.84 6.19
C SER A 154 -26.66 9.76 4.67
N SER A 155 -27.51 10.60 4.13
CA SER A 155 -27.78 10.68 2.67
C SER A 155 -26.64 11.35 1.87
N SER A 156 -25.75 12.07 2.57
CA SER A 156 -24.63 12.79 1.98
C SER A 156 -23.26 12.09 2.16
N ARG A 157 -23.24 10.96 2.90
CA ARG A 157 -22.02 10.17 3.08
C ARG A 157 -21.66 9.40 1.82
N SER A 158 -20.37 9.33 1.52
CA SER A 158 -19.88 8.38 0.54
C SER A 158 -20.06 6.93 1.05
N GLN A 159 -20.00 5.96 0.13
CA GLN A 159 -20.03 4.54 0.54
C GLN A 159 -18.87 4.21 1.48
N ALA A 160 -17.65 4.67 1.19
CA ALA A 160 -16.47 4.44 2.01
C ALA A 160 -16.62 5.05 3.43
N GLN A 161 -17.21 6.26 3.55
CA GLN A 161 -17.51 6.86 4.85
C GLN A 161 -18.54 6.03 5.63
N SER A 162 -19.58 5.57 4.96
CA SER A 162 -20.63 4.71 5.57
C SER A 162 -20.04 3.37 6.05
N ASP A 163 -19.19 2.76 5.23
CA ASP A 163 -18.51 1.52 5.57
C ASP A 163 -17.49 1.71 6.69
N LYS A 164 -16.76 2.83 6.72
CA LYS A 164 -15.85 3.18 7.82
C LYS A 164 -16.59 3.28 9.17
N LEU A 165 -17.77 3.92 9.20
CA LEU A 165 -18.62 3.96 10.40
C LEU A 165 -19.10 2.55 10.80
N ARG A 166 -19.61 1.78 9.83
CA ARG A 166 -20.08 0.40 10.05
C ARG A 166 -18.98 -0.49 10.62
N LEU A 167 -17.78 -0.46 10.04
CA LEU A 167 -16.63 -1.22 10.50
C LEU A 167 -16.19 -0.81 11.92
N SER A 168 -16.19 0.50 12.20
CA SER A 168 -15.90 0.99 13.55
C SER A 168 -16.93 0.48 14.57
N PHE A 169 -18.23 0.53 14.24
CA PHE A 169 -19.28 -0.01 15.09
C PHE A 169 -19.11 -1.51 15.34
N LEU A 170 -18.90 -2.31 14.26
CA LEU A 170 -18.72 -3.75 14.35
C LEU A 170 -17.53 -4.15 15.21
N ASN A 171 -16.43 -3.40 15.13
CA ASN A 171 -15.21 -3.69 15.88
C ASN A 171 -15.26 -3.26 17.36
N GLN A 172 -15.96 -2.18 17.67
CA GLN A 172 -15.87 -1.55 19.00
C GLN A 172 -17.15 -1.69 19.82
N TYR A 173 -18.32 -1.59 19.19
CA TYR A 173 -19.60 -1.40 19.90
C TYR A 173 -20.61 -2.53 19.69
N ALA A 174 -20.46 -3.37 18.64
CA ALA A 174 -21.36 -4.49 18.42
C ALA A 174 -21.30 -5.52 19.57
N ALA A 175 -22.35 -6.27 19.75
CA ALA A 175 -22.40 -7.34 20.74
C ALA A 175 -21.24 -8.35 20.52
N PRO A 176 -20.74 -8.99 21.60
CA PRO A 176 -19.57 -9.88 21.52
C PRO A 176 -19.71 -10.97 20.45
N GLU A 177 -20.91 -11.53 20.31
CA GLU A 177 -21.22 -12.59 19.35
C GLU A 177 -21.08 -12.08 17.89
N ILE A 178 -21.56 -10.86 17.63
CA ILE A 178 -21.46 -10.22 16.32
C ILE A 178 -19.98 -9.90 16.00
N ARG A 179 -19.24 -9.41 17.00
CA ARG A 179 -17.78 -9.13 16.84
C ARG A 179 -16.99 -10.40 16.55
N ALA A 180 -17.33 -11.50 17.23
CA ALA A 180 -16.69 -12.80 16.99
C ALA A 180 -16.96 -13.30 15.56
N ALA A 181 -18.23 -13.33 15.15
CA ALA A 181 -18.62 -13.75 13.80
C ALA A 181 -17.99 -12.87 12.71
N TYR A 182 -17.91 -11.54 12.93
CA TYR A 182 -17.26 -10.63 11.99
C TYR A 182 -15.75 -10.91 11.83
N LYS A 183 -15.05 -11.24 12.94
CA LYS A 183 -13.63 -11.61 12.88
C LYS A 183 -13.38 -12.90 12.11
N GLU A 184 -14.29 -13.88 12.19
CA GLU A 184 -14.17 -15.15 11.44
C GLU A 184 -14.31 -14.93 9.93
N VAL A 185 -15.06 -13.92 9.49
CA VAL A 185 -15.22 -13.59 8.06
C VAL A 185 -13.99 -12.86 7.48
N LEU A 186 -13.17 -12.28 8.34
CA LEU A 186 -11.97 -11.51 7.91
C LEU A 186 -10.67 -12.37 7.84
N ILE A 187 -10.73 -13.65 8.20
CA ILE A 187 -9.63 -14.61 8.11
C ILE A 187 -9.72 -15.32 6.76
#